data_b7b504d907443e6e41f3d0c91dc3e2c4
#
_entry.id   b7b504d907443e6e41f3d0c91dc3e2c4
#
_cell.length_a   1.000
_cell.length_b   1.000
_cell.length_c   1.000
_cell.angle_alpha   90.00
_cell.angle_beta   90.00
_cell.angle_gamma   90.00
#
_symmetry.space_group_name_H-M   'P 1'
#
loop_
_entity.id
_entity.type
_entity.pdbx_description
1 polymer ?
#
loop_
_entity_poly.entity_id
_entity_poly.type
_entity_poly.pdbx_seq_one_letter_code
_entity_poly.pdbx_strand_id
1 'polypeptide(L)' 'MNKTGEYKFTIIVPVYNEVDNIYALEKAISEFLPKSIYKACALFVNDGSSDGSLARIQEVCARNKDFYY' A
#
# COMPACT_ATOMS: atom_id res chain seq x y z
N MET A 1 -3.30 4.52 -12.06
CA MET A 1 -3.98 5.30 -11.00
C MET A 1 -4.62 6.53 -11.63
N ASN A 2 -5.91 6.49 -11.75
CA ASN A 2 -6.62 7.58 -12.39
C ASN A 2 -6.90 8.77 -11.46
N LYS A 3 -6.52 8.65 -10.19
CA LYS A 3 -6.72 9.71 -9.20
C LYS A 3 -5.42 10.33 -8.71
N THR A 4 -4.34 10.15 -9.48
CA THR A 4 -3.03 10.67 -9.08
C THR A 4 -3.04 12.17 -8.87
N GLY A 5 -3.84 12.91 -9.63
CA GLY A 5 -3.93 14.36 -9.49
C GLY A 5 -4.49 14.81 -8.15
N GLU A 6 -5.14 13.94 -7.41
CA GLU A 6 -5.70 14.25 -6.11
C GLU A 6 -4.70 14.07 -4.97
N TYR A 7 -3.59 13.37 -5.22
CA TYR A 7 -2.62 13.07 -4.19
C TYR A 7 -1.42 14.01 -4.29
N LYS A 8 -0.90 14.40 -3.14
CA LYS A 8 0.28 15.27 -3.08
C LYS A 8 1.57 14.46 -3.04
N PHE A 9 1.52 13.23 -2.52
CA PHE A 9 2.69 12.35 -2.56
C PHE A 9 2.23 10.90 -2.47
N THR A 10 3.14 9.99 -2.81
CA THR A 10 2.90 8.56 -2.78
C THR A 10 3.96 7.90 -1.88
N ILE A 11 3.49 7.04 -0.98
CA ILE A 11 4.38 6.22 -0.17
C ILE A 11 4.70 4.97 -0.99
N ILE A 12 5.96 4.81 -1.37
CA ILE A 12 6.40 3.64 -2.11
C ILE A 12 6.77 2.55 -1.11
N VAL A 13 6.13 1.39 -1.22
CA VAL A 13 6.34 0.27 -0.31
C VAL A 13 6.90 -0.91 -1.11
N PRO A 14 8.22 -1.07 -1.17
CA PRO A 14 8.80 -2.22 -1.85
C PRO A 14 8.56 -3.48 -1.04
N VAL A 15 8.17 -4.55 -1.73
CA VAL A 15 7.83 -5.82 -1.09
C VAL A 15 8.58 -6.94 -1.79
N TYR A 16 9.30 -7.74 -0.99
CA TYR A 16 9.93 -8.95 -1.48
C TYR A 16 9.85 -10.00 -0.38
N ASN A 17 9.02 -11.04 -0.61
CA ASN A 17 8.82 -12.15 0.33
C ASN A 17 8.54 -11.65 1.75
N GLU A 18 7.56 -10.74 1.86
CA GLU A 18 7.22 -10.12 3.13
C GLU A 18 5.76 -10.38 3.53
N VAL A 19 5.27 -11.58 3.20
CA VAL A 19 3.86 -11.90 3.43
C VAL A 19 3.43 -11.66 4.88
N ASP A 20 4.33 -11.93 5.83
CA ASP A 20 4.01 -11.79 7.25
C ASP A 20 3.94 -10.34 7.71
N ASN A 21 4.47 -9.40 6.91
CA ASN A 21 4.49 -7.99 7.26
C ASN A 21 3.42 -7.16 6.58
N ILE A 22 2.70 -7.72 5.61
CA ILE A 22 1.76 -6.93 4.79
C ILE A 22 0.64 -6.34 5.66
N TYR A 23 0.08 -7.11 6.58
CA TYR A 23 -1.00 -6.60 7.44
C TYR A 23 -0.48 -5.55 8.42
N ALA A 24 0.75 -5.70 8.91
CA ALA A 24 1.33 -4.69 9.79
C ALA A 24 1.56 -3.38 9.03
N LEU A 25 2.01 -3.47 7.78
CA LEU A 25 2.16 -2.29 6.92
C LEU A 25 0.81 -1.64 6.64
N GLU A 26 -0.20 -2.45 6.34
CA GLU A 26 -1.55 -1.93 6.14
C GLU A 26 -2.02 -1.14 7.35
N LYS A 27 -1.84 -1.68 8.54
CA LYS A 27 -2.26 -1.02 9.77
C LYS A 27 -1.54 0.31 9.95
N ALA A 28 -0.21 0.30 9.81
CA ALA A 28 0.60 1.50 10.02
C ALA A 28 0.22 2.59 9.03
N ILE A 29 0.07 2.24 7.75
CA ILE A 29 -0.25 3.20 6.70
C ILE A 29 -1.68 3.72 6.88
N SER A 30 -2.62 2.83 7.21
CA SER A 30 -4.01 3.21 7.42
C SER A 30 -4.18 4.18 8.58
N GLU A 31 -3.31 4.08 9.59
CA GLU A 31 -3.32 5.00 10.71
C GLU A 31 -2.65 6.34 10.39
N PHE A 32 -1.68 6.31 9.48
CA PHE A 32 -0.96 7.51 9.07
C PHE A 32 -1.75 8.39 8.11
N LEU A 33 -2.38 7.79 7.10
CA LEU A 33 -2.98 8.55 6.01
C LEU A 33 -4.01 9.59 6.48
N PRO A 34 -4.93 9.27 7.43
CA PRO A 34 -5.88 10.29 7.88
C PRO A 34 -5.24 11.42 8.65
N LYS A 35 -4.05 11.22 9.19
CA LYS A 35 -3.35 12.24 9.99
C LYS A 35 -2.47 13.14 9.14
N SER A 36 -2.24 12.77 7.88
CA SER A 36 -1.41 13.56 6.98
C SER A 36 -2.17 14.82 6.57
N ILE A 37 -1.51 15.97 6.63
CA ILE A 37 -2.12 17.23 6.16
C ILE A 37 -2.23 17.26 4.64
N TYR A 38 -1.46 16.43 3.95
CA TYR A 38 -1.54 16.31 2.49
C TYR A 38 -2.16 14.98 2.14
N LYS A 39 -2.98 14.97 1.11
CA LYS A 39 -3.54 13.71 0.63
C LYS A 39 -2.45 12.84 0.04
N ALA A 40 -2.37 11.60 0.50
CA ALA A 40 -1.33 10.66 0.10
C ALA A 40 -1.93 9.29 -0.18
N CYS A 41 -1.22 8.49 -0.95
CA CYS A 41 -1.58 7.10 -1.19
C CYS A 41 -0.38 6.21 -0.97
N ALA A 42 -0.63 4.91 -0.90
CA ALA A 42 0.43 3.90 -0.79
C ALA A 42 0.46 3.07 -2.06
N LEU A 43 1.65 2.85 -2.60
CA LEU A 43 1.85 2.01 -3.77
C LEU A 43 2.79 0.87 -3.40
N PHE A 44 2.25 -0.34 -3.37
CA PHE A 44 3.03 -1.54 -3.11
C PHE A 44 3.72 -1.97 -4.40
N VAL A 45 5.03 -2.15 -4.34
CA VAL A 45 5.81 -2.62 -5.48
C VAL A 45 6.30 -4.02 -5.15
N ASN A 46 5.67 -5.03 -5.75
CA ASN A 46 6.03 -6.41 -5.52
C ASN A 46 7.21 -6.78 -6.41
N ASP A 47 8.36 -7.04 -5.82
CA ASP A 47 9.60 -7.32 -6.55
C ASP A 47 9.84 -8.84 -6.62
N GLY A 48 8.95 -9.55 -7.31
CA GLY A 48 9.16 -10.97 -7.60
C GLY A 48 8.95 -11.89 -6.41
N SER A 49 8.05 -11.53 -5.49
CA SER A 49 7.77 -12.37 -4.32
C SER A 49 7.21 -13.72 -4.73
N SER A 50 7.60 -14.77 -4.01
CA SER A 50 7.12 -16.13 -4.24
C SER A 50 6.38 -16.72 -3.05
N ASP A 51 6.10 -15.94 -2.01
CA ASP A 51 5.58 -16.43 -0.73
C ASP A 51 4.09 -16.07 -0.51
N GLY A 52 3.39 -15.59 -1.50
CA GLY A 52 2.00 -15.16 -1.31
C GLY A 52 1.84 -13.68 -1.00
N SER A 53 2.94 -12.92 -1.01
CA SER A 53 2.89 -11.47 -0.79
C SER A 53 1.93 -10.78 -1.76
N LEU A 54 1.95 -11.17 -3.04
CA LEU A 54 1.08 -10.56 -4.04
C LEU A 54 -0.39 -10.73 -3.69
N ALA A 55 -0.80 -11.94 -3.32
CA ALA A 55 -2.20 -12.20 -2.98
C ALA A 55 -2.64 -11.34 -1.79
N ARG A 56 -1.76 -11.18 -0.81
CA ARG A 56 -2.07 -10.37 0.37
C ARG A 56 -2.09 -8.89 0.04
N ILE A 57 -1.21 -8.43 -0.84
CA ILE A 57 -1.23 -7.05 -1.34
C ILE A 57 -2.55 -6.79 -2.04
N GLN A 58 -2.99 -7.69 -2.90
CA GLN A 58 -4.27 -7.54 -3.59
C GLN A 58 -5.43 -7.46 -2.61
N GLU A 59 -5.38 -8.25 -1.56
CA GLU A 59 -6.40 -8.24 -0.52
C GLU A 59 -6.47 -6.88 0.18
N VAL A 60 -5.34 -6.34 0.63
CA VAL A 60 -5.36 -5.08 1.37
C VAL A 60 -5.69 -3.90 0.46
N CYS A 61 -5.28 -3.94 -0.80
CA CYS A 61 -5.62 -2.88 -1.74
C CYS A 61 -7.11 -2.89 -2.10
N ALA A 62 -7.74 -4.06 -2.10
CA ALA A 62 -9.16 -4.16 -2.41
C ALA A 62 -10.03 -3.49 -1.33
N ARG A 63 -9.56 -3.45 -0.09
CA ARG A 63 -10.34 -2.90 1.03
C ARG A 63 -9.87 -1.52 1.50
N ASN A 64 -8.87 -0.94 0.84
CA ASN A 64 -8.35 0.39 1.20
C ASN A 64 -8.28 1.25 -0.06
N LYS A 65 -9.09 2.30 -0.12
CA LYS A 65 -9.24 3.10 -1.35
C LYS A 65 -7.98 3.84 -1.77
N ASP A 66 -7.06 4.10 -0.84
CA ASP A 66 -5.84 4.84 -1.13
C ASP A 66 -4.62 3.92 -1.25
N PHE A 67 -4.84 2.63 -1.37
CA PHE A 67 -3.78 1.63 -1.54
C PHE A 67 -3.79 1.13 -2.98
N TYR A 68 -2.63 1.06 -3.59
CA TYR A 68 -2.45 0.62 -4.98
C TYR A 68 -1.28 -0.36 -5.08
N TYR A 69 -1.26 -1.12 -6.17
CA TYR A 69 -0.14 -2.01 -6.46
C TYR A 69 0.07 -2.11 -7.97
#